data_996bcd52cd022b62757a4721c22ba635
#
_entry.id   996bcd52cd022b62757a4721c22ba635
#
_cell.length_a   1.000
_cell.length_b   1.000
_cell.length_c   1.000
_cell.angle_alpha   90.00
_cell.angle_beta   90.00
_cell.angle_gamma   90.00
#
_symmetry.space_group_name_H-M   'P 1'
#
loop_
_entity.id
_entity.type
_entity.pdbx_description
1 polymer ?
#
loop_
_entity_poly.entity_id
_entity_poly.type
_entity_poly.pdbx_seq_one_letter_code
_entity_poly.pdbx_strand_id
1 'polypeptide(L)'
;MPQTKPITKTISLHPYGIASQKVHYQLSPNELHQLTIDNNQGLESSSGALVIQTGEFTGRSPKDRFIVKDAITKDRVWWGDVNIPFAPNDFDALYNKVTSYLSEKELFVRDCYACSDPAYRTNIRVINEYPWSNYFAYNMFLRPTKSELKNFDPEWTVINAPGFMADPTKDGTRQHNFAILNFTKKIALIGGTGYTGEIKKGIFSALNFILPVFKNTLPMHCSANIGNDGDTSIFFGLSGTGKTTLSTDHHRHLIGDDEHGWTSENTIFNFEGGCYAKVINLSRDKEPEIFEAIKKGAILENVIMDSKGVVDYSDTTITQNTRVSYPIHFIDNIQPNSIGKNPKNIFFLTADAFGVLPPISKLTPGQAAYHFISGYTAKVAGTEAGITEPVPSFSACFGAPFMPLHPTKYAEML
;
A
#
# COMPACT_ATOMS: atom_id res chain seq x y z
N MET A 1 -5.00 30.54 20.25
CA MET A 1 -3.93 29.58 20.50
C MET A 1 -2.72 30.02 19.70
N PRO A 2 -1.49 30.09 20.24
CA PRO A 2 -0.34 30.56 19.50
C PRO A 2 -0.03 29.60 18.35
N GLN A 3 0.05 30.15 17.15
CA GLN A 3 0.52 29.45 15.96
C GLN A 3 2.00 29.04 16.20
N THR A 4 2.24 27.77 16.46
CA THR A 4 3.60 27.21 16.47
C THR A 4 4.15 27.29 15.05
N LYS A 5 5.15 28.15 14.84
CA LYS A 5 5.90 28.21 13.56
C LYS A 5 6.35 26.79 13.19
N PRO A 6 6.22 26.42 11.90
CA PRO A 6 6.69 25.13 11.42
C PRO A 6 8.20 24.99 11.71
N ILE A 7 8.60 23.82 12.18
CA ILE A 7 10.03 23.49 12.31
C ILE A 7 10.56 23.34 10.90
N THR A 8 11.13 24.40 10.33
CA THR A 8 11.84 24.35 9.05
C THR A 8 13.17 23.63 9.24
N LYS A 9 13.15 22.30 9.43
CA LYS A 9 14.35 21.50 9.24
C LYS A 9 14.57 21.45 7.73
N THR A 10 15.55 22.16 7.23
CA THR A 10 15.98 22.03 5.84
C THR A 10 16.58 20.64 5.67
N ILE A 11 15.90 19.77 4.94
CA ILE A 11 16.42 18.46 4.63
C ILE A 11 17.21 18.51 3.34
N SER A 12 18.43 17.96 3.35
CA SER A 12 19.22 17.81 2.13
C SER A 12 18.90 16.53 1.40
N LEU A 13 18.62 16.60 0.12
CA LEU A 13 18.43 15.45 -0.77
C LEU A 13 19.67 15.10 -1.60
N HIS A 14 20.79 15.79 -1.36
CA HIS A 14 22.08 15.48 -2.02
C HIS A 14 22.53 14.02 -1.86
N PRO A 15 22.32 13.34 -0.70
CA PRO A 15 22.66 11.93 -0.58
C PRO A 15 21.93 11.01 -1.56
N TYR A 16 20.80 11.49 -2.10
CA TYR A 16 20.02 10.78 -3.13
C TYR A 16 20.33 11.25 -4.55
N GLY A 17 21.31 12.14 -4.75
CA GLY A 17 21.61 12.73 -6.05
C GLY A 17 20.56 13.74 -6.54
N ILE A 18 19.75 14.30 -5.63
CA ILE A 18 18.71 15.28 -5.95
C ILE A 18 19.13 16.65 -5.43
N ALA A 19 19.18 17.66 -6.35
CA ALA A 19 19.59 19.02 -6.06
C ALA A 19 18.44 20.05 -6.13
N SER A 20 17.20 19.64 -5.80
CA SER A 20 16.04 20.53 -5.83
C SER A 20 16.20 21.71 -4.87
N GLN A 21 15.80 22.92 -5.34
CA GLN A 21 15.82 24.16 -4.57
C GLN A 21 14.56 24.35 -3.71
N LYS A 22 13.49 23.59 -4.00
CA LYS A 22 12.20 23.69 -3.31
C LYS A 22 11.86 22.33 -2.70
N VAL A 23 12.19 22.15 -1.43
CA VAL A 23 11.93 20.92 -0.70
C VAL A 23 11.07 21.23 0.53
N HIS A 24 9.89 20.65 0.57
CA HIS A 24 8.99 20.69 1.72
C HIS A 24 9.17 19.44 2.57
N TYR A 25 9.32 19.62 3.86
CA TYR A 25 9.54 18.52 4.79
C TYR A 25 8.46 18.44 5.85
N GLN A 26 7.81 17.26 5.97
CA GLN A 26 6.80 16.97 7.00
C GLN A 26 5.62 17.95 7.02
N LEU A 27 5.16 18.39 5.87
CA LEU A 27 3.95 19.22 5.78
C LEU A 27 2.76 18.48 6.40
N SER A 28 1.90 19.26 7.05
CA SER A 28 0.65 18.75 7.62
C SER A 28 -0.34 18.34 6.50
N PRO A 29 -1.32 17.48 6.80
CA PRO A 29 -2.41 17.16 5.85
C PRO A 29 -3.11 18.37 5.28
N ASN A 30 -3.37 19.40 6.10
CA ASN A 30 -4.03 20.62 5.64
C ASN A 30 -3.17 21.42 4.65
N GLU A 31 -1.84 21.51 4.89
CA GLU A 31 -0.92 22.18 3.96
C GLU A 31 -0.82 21.42 2.64
N LEU A 32 -0.74 20.08 2.68
CA LEU A 32 -0.68 19.24 1.48
C LEU A 32 -1.99 19.31 0.69
N HIS A 33 -3.14 19.30 1.38
CA HIS A 33 -4.46 19.47 0.77
C HIS A 33 -4.51 20.84 0.03
N GLN A 34 -4.19 21.92 0.73
CA GLN A 34 -4.25 23.27 0.15
C GLN A 34 -3.30 23.42 -1.06
N LEU A 35 -2.07 22.92 -0.95
CA LEU A 35 -1.11 22.95 -2.05
C LEU A 35 -1.59 22.12 -3.26
N THR A 36 -2.29 21.02 -3.04
CA THR A 36 -2.87 20.23 -4.13
C THR A 36 -3.95 21.03 -4.87
N ILE A 37 -4.80 21.75 -4.15
CA ILE A 37 -5.83 22.62 -4.73
C ILE A 37 -5.19 23.81 -5.46
N ASP A 38 -4.26 24.51 -4.82
CA ASP A 38 -3.57 25.70 -5.37
C ASP A 38 -2.80 25.36 -6.65
N ASN A 39 -2.25 24.15 -6.74
CA ASN A 39 -1.56 23.64 -7.92
C ASN A 39 -2.51 23.10 -9.01
N ASN A 40 -3.83 23.19 -8.84
CA ASN A 40 -4.85 22.61 -9.73
C ASN A 40 -4.66 21.09 -9.96
N GLN A 41 -4.20 20.35 -8.94
CA GLN A 41 -3.95 18.91 -9.00
C GLN A 41 -5.08 18.10 -8.34
N GLY A 42 -6.08 18.75 -7.77
CA GLY A 42 -7.22 18.11 -7.10
C GLY A 42 -8.33 19.10 -6.78
N LEU A 43 -9.44 18.55 -6.30
CA LEU A 43 -10.64 19.28 -5.88
C LEU A 43 -11.07 18.84 -4.48
N GLU A 44 -11.82 19.66 -3.79
CA GLU A 44 -12.43 19.29 -2.52
C GLU A 44 -13.87 18.80 -2.75
N SER A 45 -14.22 17.64 -2.19
CA SER A 45 -15.59 17.12 -2.21
C SER A 45 -16.46 17.80 -1.16
N SER A 46 -17.79 17.62 -1.26
CA SER A 46 -18.75 18.11 -0.27
C SER A 46 -18.55 17.55 1.14
N SER A 47 -17.88 16.41 1.28
CA SER A 47 -17.47 15.83 2.56
C SER A 47 -16.17 16.43 3.12
N GLY A 48 -15.47 17.28 2.36
CA GLY A 48 -14.17 17.84 2.68
C GLY A 48 -12.99 16.92 2.36
N ALA A 49 -13.23 15.75 1.75
CA ALA A 49 -12.16 14.87 1.26
C ALA A 49 -11.52 15.47 0.01
N LEU A 50 -10.20 15.28 -0.12
CA LEU A 50 -9.47 15.65 -1.34
C LEU A 50 -9.78 14.65 -2.45
N VAL A 51 -10.10 15.13 -3.64
CA VAL A 51 -10.32 14.30 -4.85
C VAL A 51 -9.20 14.56 -5.83
N ILE A 52 -8.52 13.50 -6.26
CA ILE A 52 -7.44 13.55 -7.23
C ILE A 52 -7.70 12.60 -8.39
N GLN A 53 -7.06 12.87 -9.52
CA GLN A 53 -6.98 11.95 -10.66
C GLN A 53 -5.55 11.48 -10.84
N THR A 54 -5.36 10.16 -10.92
CA THR A 54 -4.03 9.54 -11.00
C THR A 54 -3.48 9.46 -12.42
N GLY A 55 -4.22 9.98 -13.41
CA GLY A 55 -3.84 10.00 -14.82
C GLY A 55 -4.09 8.67 -15.52
N GLU A 56 -3.21 8.31 -16.45
CA GLU A 56 -3.35 7.12 -17.29
C GLU A 56 -3.46 5.83 -16.49
N PHE A 57 -2.68 5.71 -15.42
CA PHE A 57 -2.69 4.51 -14.58
C PHE A 57 -3.57 4.73 -13.35
N THR A 58 -4.75 4.13 -13.37
CA THR A 58 -5.72 4.18 -12.27
C THR A 58 -5.62 2.95 -11.35
N GLY A 59 -4.61 2.12 -11.54
CA GLY A 59 -4.38 0.90 -10.78
C GLY A 59 -2.95 0.38 -10.93
N ARG A 60 -2.69 -0.74 -10.28
CA ARG A 60 -1.37 -1.39 -10.35
C ARG A 60 -1.06 -1.90 -11.76
N SER A 61 0.22 -1.83 -12.12
CA SER A 61 0.77 -2.43 -13.33
C SER A 61 1.70 -3.60 -12.98
N PRO A 62 1.19 -4.81 -12.74
CA PRO A 62 2.00 -5.92 -12.23
C PRO A 62 3.19 -6.29 -13.13
N LYS A 63 3.05 -6.10 -14.45
CA LYS A 63 4.11 -6.39 -15.44
C LYS A 63 5.19 -5.29 -15.52
N ASP A 64 5.01 -4.19 -14.81
CA ASP A 64 5.94 -3.05 -14.75
C ASP A 64 6.57 -2.91 -13.36
N ARG A 65 6.52 -4.00 -12.59
CA ARG A 65 7.17 -4.12 -11.29
C ARG A 65 8.37 -5.02 -11.40
N PHE A 66 9.51 -4.51 -10.94
CA PHE A 66 10.79 -5.15 -11.10
C PHE A 66 11.53 -5.25 -9.77
N ILE A 67 12.42 -6.22 -9.67
CA ILE A 67 13.37 -6.35 -8.55
C ILE A 67 14.79 -6.37 -9.15
N VAL A 68 15.69 -5.54 -8.61
CA VAL A 68 17.09 -5.55 -9.03
C VAL A 68 17.70 -6.90 -8.68
N LYS A 69 18.27 -7.58 -9.69
CA LYS A 69 18.91 -8.89 -9.54
C LYS A 69 20.39 -8.71 -9.22
N ASP A 70 20.71 -8.73 -7.95
CA ASP A 70 22.05 -8.50 -7.41
C ASP A 70 22.49 -9.61 -6.43
N ALA A 71 23.56 -9.39 -5.69
CA ALA A 71 24.10 -10.36 -4.74
C ALA A 71 23.12 -10.74 -3.61
N ILE A 72 22.20 -9.84 -3.22
CA ILE A 72 21.20 -10.11 -2.18
C ILE A 72 20.04 -10.96 -2.73
N THR A 73 19.62 -10.68 -3.95
CA THR A 73 18.34 -11.15 -4.50
C THR A 73 18.48 -12.36 -5.43
N LYS A 74 19.62 -12.49 -6.13
CA LYS A 74 19.81 -13.46 -7.24
C LYS A 74 19.43 -14.90 -6.90
N ASP A 75 19.76 -15.37 -5.69
CA ASP A 75 19.57 -16.75 -5.25
C ASP A 75 18.41 -16.91 -4.26
N ARG A 76 17.71 -15.82 -3.89
CA ARG A 76 16.60 -15.83 -2.91
C ARG A 76 15.25 -15.53 -3.52
N VAL A 77 15.21 -14.63 -4.51
CA VAL A 77 13.96 -14.25 -5.16
C VAL A 77 13.46 -15.35 -6.07
N TRP A 78 12.20 -15.63 -6.00
CA TRP A 78 11.49 -16.53 -6.91
C TRP A 78 11.23 -15.81 -8.24
N TRP A 79 12.22 -15.89 -9.13
CA TRP A 79 12.21 -15.23 -10.43
C TRP A 79 11.21 -15.83 -11.39
N GLY A 80 10.52 -15.00 -12.19
CA GLY A 80 9.53 -15.40 -13.18
C GLY A 80 8.61 -14.24 -13.55
N ASP A 81 7.42 -14.58 -14.00
CA ASP A 81 6.42 -13.60 -14.46
C ASP A 81 5.92 -12.64 -13.36
N VAL A 82 6.06 -13.06 -12.09
CA VAL A 82 5.66 -12.24 -10.92
C VAL A 82 6.79 -11.33 -10.46
N ASN A 83 8.00 -11.90 -10.33
CA ASN A 83 9.20 -11.18 -9.90
C ASN A 83 10.13 -11.01 -11.09
N ILE A 84 9.98 -9.91 -11.81
CA ILE A 84 10.74 -9.63 -13.03
C ILE A 84 12.10 -9.05 -12.65
N PRO A 85 13.22 -9.65 -13.14
CA PRO A 85 14.54 -9.14 -12.81
C PRO A 85 14.83 -7.81 -13.54
N PHE A 86 15.53 -6.91 -12.86
CA PHE A 86 16.08 -5.68 -13.42
C PHE A 86 17.59 -5.67 -13.25
N ALA A 87 18.34 -5.25 -14.27
CA ALA A 87 19.79 -5.24 -14.19
C ALA A 87 20.30 -4.09 -13.30
N PRO A 88 21.34 -4.30 -12.46
CA PRO A 88 21.87 -3.25 -11.59
C PRO A 88 22.32 -1.99 -12.33
N ASN A 89 23.01 -2.16 -13.49
CA ASN A 89 23.48 -1.03 -14.28
C ASN A 89 22.33 -0.22 -14.90
N ASP A 90 21.26 -0.90 -15.34
CA ASP A 90 20.07 -0.24 -15.89
C ASP A 90 19.34 0.52 -14.78
N PHE A 91 19.29 -0.05 -13.57
CA PHE A 91 18.75 0.64 -12.40
C PHE A 91 19.53 1.93 -12.11
N ASP A 92 20.85 1.88 -12.11
CA ASP A 92 21.69 3.03 -11.81
C ASP A 92 21.54 4.14 -12.89
N ALA A 93 21.45 3.74 -14.15
CA ALA A 93 21.22 4.68 -15.25
C ALA A 93 19.83 5.34 -15.14
N LEU A 94 18.77 4.57 -14.90
CA LEU A 94 17.40 5.07 -14.72
C LEU A 94 17.28 5.94 -13.46
N TYR A 95 17.89 5.49 -12.35
CA TYR A 95 17.94 6.25 -11.10
C TYR A 95 18.54 7.65 -11.30
N ASN A 96 19.67 7.74 -12.00
CA ASN A 96 20.29 9.04 -12.29
C ASN A 96 19.40 9.95 -13.14
N LYS A 97 18.67 9.41 -14.12
CA LYS A 97 17.70 10.17 -14.90
C LYS A 97 16.55 10.71 -14.04
N VAL A 98 15.98 9.85 -13.17
CA VAL A 98 14.89 10.24 -12.27
C VAL A 98 15.34 11.31 -11.28
N THR A 99 16.52 11.16 -10.67
CA THR A 99 17.03 12.13 -9.69
C THR A 99 17.41 13.47 -10.34
N SER A 100 17.92 13.44 -11.57
CA SER A 100 18.15 14.66 -12.37
C SER A 100 16.83 15.36 -12.68
N TYR A 101 15.81 14.64 -13.11
CA TYR A 101 14.45 15.17 -13.34
C TYR A 101 13.87 15.80 -12.08
N LEU A 102 13.96 15.12 -10.94
CA LEU A 102 13.44 15.60 -9.66
C LEU A 102 14.21 16.82 -9.13
N SER A 103 15.46 17.01 -9.54
CA SER A 103 16.25 18.18 -9.15
C SER A 103 15.67 19.50 -9.68
N GLU A 104 14.87 19.44 -10.74
CA GLU A 104 14.18 20.59 -11.33
C GLU A 104 12.77 20.82 -10.77
N LYS A 105 12.32 19.96 -9.85
CA LYS A 105 10.95 19.96 -9.32
C LYS A 105 10.88 20.50 -7.90
N GLU A 106 9.71 20.97 -7.53
CA GLU A 106 9.28 21.14 -6.14
C GLU A 106 8.99 19.77 -5.54
N LEU A 107 9.55 19.46 -4.38
CA LEU A 107 9.49 18.12 -3.78
C LEU A 107 8.91 18.13 -2.39
N PHE A 108 8.23 17.03 -2.07
CA PHE A 108 7.57 16.81 -0.79
C PHE A 108 8.20 15.58 -0.12
N VAL A 109 8.78 15.78 1.07
CA VAL A 109 9.53 14.74 1.78
C VAL A 109 8.84 14.41 3.09
N ARG A 110 8.67 13.11 3.35
CA ARG A 110 8.10 12.60 4.58
C ARG A 110 8.94 11.47 5.13
N ASP A 111 9.29 11.61 6.42
CA ASP A 111 9.82 10.53 7.22
C ASP A 111 8.66 9.88 7.99
N CYS A 112 8.59 8.56 7.93
CA CYS A 112 7.50 7.77 8.46
C CYS A 112 7.97 6.35 8.80
N TYR A 113 7.09 5.51 9.35
CA TYR A 113 7.40 4.13 9.70
C TYR A 113 6.47 3.15 8.96
N ALA A 114 6.99 1.95 8.66
CA ALA A 114 6.18 0.75 8.51
C ALA A 114 6.34 -0.13 9.74
N CYS A 115 5.38 -1.02 9.98
CA CYS A 115 5.26 -1.95 11.09
C CYS A 115 4.96 -1.25 12.43
N SER A 116 3.80 -1.56 12.99
CA SER A 116 3.31 -1.00 14.25
C SER A 116 4.09 -1.52 15.47
N ASP A 117 4.63 -2.75 15.39
CA ASP A 117 5.49 -3.30 16.43
C ASP A 117 6.88 -2.65 16.40
N PRO A 118 7.32 -2.00 17.48
CA PRO A 118 8.62 -1.32 17.55
C PRO A 118 9.82 -2.22 17.23
N ALA A 119 9.76 -3.53 17.52
CA ALA A 119 10.86 -4.48 17.23
C ALA A 119 11.06 -4.74 15.72
N TYR A 120 10.01 -4.51 14.94
CA TYR A 120 9.98 -4.74 13.49
C TYR A 120 9.87 -3.45 12.69
N ARG A 121 9.77 -2.31 13.38
CA ARG A 121 9.63 -0.99 12.78
C ARG A 121 10.74 -0.72 11.78
N THR A 122 10.34 -0.27 10.60
CA THR A 122 11.24 0.11 9.52
C THR A 122 11.09 1.59 9.23
N ASN A 123 12.18 2.34 9.29
CA ASN A 123 12.22 3.78 9.01
C ASN A 123 12.17 4.02 7.51
N ILE A 124 11.23 4.83 7.06
CA ILE A 124 11.00 5.10 5.63
C ILE A 124 11.07 6.59 5.38
N ARG A 125 11.80 6.98 4.35
CA ARG A 125 11.70 8.31 3.74
C ARG A 125 10.94 8.21 2.43
N VAL A 126 9.92 9.04 2.26
CA VAL A 126 9.18 9.16 1.00
C VAL A 126 9.48 10.50 0.38
N ILE A 127 9.97 10.52 -0.85
CA ILE A 127 10.28 11.70 -1.66
C ILE A 127 9.29 11.70 -2.82
N ASN A 128 8.41 12.68 -2.86
CA ASN A 128 7.33 12.77 -3.85
C ASN A 128 7.44 14.04 -4.68
N GLU A 129 7.09 13.92 -5.97
CA GLU A 129 6.92 15.07 -6.87
C GLU A 129 5.62 15.83 -6.60
N TYR A 130 4.54 15.15 -6.14
CA TYR A 130 3.25 15.79 -5.93
C TYR A 130 2.86 15.86 -4.44
N PRO A 131 2.20 16.97 -3.99
CA PRO A 131 1.76 17.10 -2.59
C PRO A 131 0.75 16.03 -2.19
N TRP A 132 -0.18 15.65 -3.07
CA TRP A 132 -1.17 14.62 -2.80
C TRP A 132 -0.55 13.21 -2.66
N SER A 133 0.54 12.91 -3.37
CA SER A 133 1.27 11.65 -3.16
C SER A 133 1.93 11.59 -1.77
N ASN A 134 2.45 12.75 -1.29
CA ASN A 134 2.98 12.84 0.07
C ASN A 134 1.88 12.80 1.13
N TYR A 135 0.69 13.32 0.80
CA TYR A 135 -0.49 13.22 1.64
C TYR A 135 -0.97 11.76 1.76
N PHE A 136 -0.96 11.00 0.65
CA PHE A 136 -1.19 9.56 0.68
C PHE A 136 -0.20 8.84 1.59
N ALA A 137 1.10 9.16 1.50
CA ALA A 137 2.10 8.60 2.40
C ALA A 137 1.82 8.92 3.87
N TYR A 138 1.31 10.12 4.20
CA TYR A 138 0.86 10.46 5.54
C TYR A 138 -0.31 9.59 5.99
N ASN A 139 -1.28 9.34 5.12
CA ASN A 139 -2.44 8.51 5.46
C ASN A 139 -2.02 7.06 5.70
N MET A 140 -1.15 6.52 4.85
CA MET A 140 -0.85 5.09 4.84
C MET A 140 0.24 4.64 5.81
N PHE A 141 1.29 5.44 6.03
CA PHE A 141 2.37 5.05 6.92
C PHE A 141 2.16 5.52 8.37
N LEU A 142 2.84 4.87 9.30
CA LEU A 142 2.87 5.27 10.70
C LEU A 142 3.63 6.60 10.84
N ARG A 143 3.12 7.45 11.71
CA ARG A 143 3.58 8.83 11.88
C ARG A 143 4.51 8.96 13.07
N PRO A 144 5.78 9.34 12.87
CA PRO A 144 6.70 9.62 13.96
C PRO A 144 6.25 10.82 14.79
N THR A 145 6.55 10.80 16.07
CA THR A 145 6.44 11.97 16.92
C THR A 145 7.49 13.03 16.56
N LYS A 146 7.29 14.27 17.01
CA LYS A 146 8.26 15.35 16.79
C LYS A 146 9.64 15.04 17.40
N SER A 147 9.70 14.27 18.49
CA SER A 147 10.96 13.85 19.12
C SER A 147 11.68 12.80 18.30
N GLU A 148 10.97 11.83 17.73
CA GLU A 148 11.56 10.79 16.87
C GLU A 148 12.11 11.37 15.57
N LEU A 149 11.47 12.39 15.02
CA LEU A 149 11.93 13.08 13.81
C LEU A 149 13.27 13.82 13.97
N LYS A 150 13.70 14.16 15.19
CA LYS A 150 14.96 14.88 15.40
C LYS A 150 16.18 14.07 14.96
N ASN A 151 16.17 12.77 15.23
CA ASN A 151 17.25 11.83 14.94
C ASN A 151 16.81 10.74 13.95
N PHE A 152 15.87 11.06 13.08
CA PHE A 152 15.35 10.10 12.13
C PHE A 152 16.42 9.73 11.10
N ASP A 153 16.71 8.43 10.99
CA ASP A 153 17.62 7.84 10.02
C ASP A 153 16.82 6.85 9.15
N PRO A 154 16.58 7.15 7.87
CA PRO A 154 15.78 6.30 7.00
C PRO A 154 16.54 5.02 6.63
N GLU A 155 15.91 3.87 6.81
CA GLU A 155 16.41 2.59 6.34
C GLU A 155 16.02 2.32 4.89
N TRP A 156 14.81 2.74 4.49
CA TRP A 156 14.29 2.63 3.14
C TRP A 156 13.88 3.98 2.60
N THR A 157 14.06 4.15 1.29
CA THR A 157 13.61 5.36 0.61
C THR A 157 12.66 5.00 -0.53
N VAL A 158 11.49 5.63 -0.56
CA VAL A 158 10.58 5.62 -1.70
C VAL A 158 10.80 6.90 -2.47
N ILE A 159 11.18 6.80 -3.74
CA ILE A 159 11.29 7.93 -4.68
C ILE A 159 10.15 7.77 -5.68
N ASN A 160 9.22 8.73 -5.69
CA ASN A 160 8.02 8.70 -6.49
C ASN A 160 7.97 9.94 -7.40
N ALA A 161 8.15 9.71 -8.68
CA ALA A 161 8.20 10.69 -9.75
C ALA A 161 7.13 10.40 -10.82
N PRO A 162 5.83 10.67 -10.55
CA PRO A 162 4.76 10.36 -11.49
C PRO A 162 4.90 11.01 -12.86
N GLY A 163 5.48 12.19 -12.93
CA GLY A 163 5.69 12.91 -14.18
C GLY A 163 6.92 12.47 -14.98
N PHE A 164 7.77 11.58 -14.44
CA PHE A 164 8.91 11.04 -15.18
C PHE A 164 8.47 9.84 -16.01
N MET A 165 8.58 9.94 -17.33
CA MET A 165 8.26 8.87 -18.27
C MET A 165 9.55 8.20 -18.75
N ALA A 166 9.71 6.90 -18.47
CA ALA A 166 10.84 6.12 -18.97
C ALA A 166 10.73 5.89 -20.48
N ASP A 167 11.88 5.76 -21.14
CA ASP A 167 11.97 5.33 -22.53
C ASP A 167 12.22 3.80 -22.58
N PRO A 168 11.22 2.97 -22.94
CA PRO A 168 11.36 1.51 -22.95
C PRO A 168 12.51 1.00 -23.81
N THR A 169 12.93 1.77 -24.80
CA THR A 169 14.05 1.39 -25.70
C THR A 169 15.42 1.62 -25.08
N LYS A 170 15.52 2.35 -23.96
CA LYS A 170 16.79 2.76 -23.34
C LYS A 170 16.89 2.45 -21.87
N ASP A 171 15.74 2.38 -21.17
CA ASP A 171 15.69 2.37 -19.71
C ASP A 171 15.44 0.97 -19.12
N GLY A 172 15.33 -0.07 -19.98
CA GLY A 172 15.11 -1.44 -19.54
C GLY A 172 13.70 -1.73 -19.01
N THR A 173 12.79 -0.77 -19.07
CA THR A 173 11.39 -0.90 -18.67
C THR A 173 10.55 -1.47 -19.80
N ARG A 174 9.39 -2.09 -19.50
CA ARG A 174 8.47 -2.60 -20.53
C ARG A 174 7.70 -1.47 -21.22
N GLN A 175 7.37 -0.43 -20.47
CA GLN A 175 6.69 0.78 -20.94
C GLN A 175 7.17 1.99 -20.10
N HIS A 176 6.52 3.15 -20.22
CA HIS A 176 6.99 4.38 -19.58
C HIS A 176 6.79 4.44 -18.07
N ASN A 177 5.88 3.63 -17.48
CA ASN A 177 5.73 3.52 -16.03
C ASN A 177 6.54 2.35 -15.47
N PHE A 178 6.97 2.46 -14.23
CA PHE A 178 7.73 1.43 -13.54
C PHE A 178 7.66 1.57 -12.01
N ALA A 179 7.83 0.43 -11.33
CA ALA A 179 8.09 0.36 -9.89
C ALA A 179 9.22 -0.65 -9.65
N ILE A 180 10.38 -0.22 -9.21
CA ILE A 180 11.60 -1.04 -9.10
C ILE A 180 12.08 -1.07 -7.67
N LEU A 181 12.27 -2.27 -7.10
CA LEU A 181 12.87 -2.47 -5.78
C LEU A 181 14.35 -2.79 -5.91
N ASN A 182 15.18 -2.02 -5.23
CA ASN A 182 16.60 -2.29 -5.07
C ASN A 182 16.91 -2.55 -3.59
N PHE A 183 17.15 -3.81 -3.25
CA PHE A 183 17.39 -4.24 -1.86
C PHE A 183 18.78 -3.84 -1.35
N THR A 184 19.79 -3.78 -2.20
CA THR A 184 21.13 -3.33 -1.82
C THR A 184 21.15 -1.85 -1.49
N LYS A 185 20.47 -1.02 -2.30
CA LYS A 185 20.37 0.43 -2.06
C LYS A 185 19.22 0.79 -1.13
N LYS A 186 18.34 -0.17 -0.80
CA LYS A 186 17.11 0.02 -0.01
C LYS A 186 16.22 1.14 -0.58
N ILE A 187 15.98 1.07 -1.88
CA ILE A 187 15.21 2.06 -2.64
C ILE A 187 14.03 1.36 -3.34
N ALA A 188 12.85 1.97 -3.24
CA ALA A 188 11.72 1.76 -4.11
C ALA A 188 11.62 2.94 -5.07
N LEU A 189 11.94 2.73 -6.35
CA LEU A 189 11.92 3.75 -7.40
C LEU A 189 10.65 3.61 -8.23
N ILE A 190 9.80 4.64 -8.25
CA ILE A 190 8.49 4.64 -8.91
C ILE A 190 8.44 5.84 -9.86
N GLY A 191 8.11 5.60 -11.12
CA GLY A 191 7.95 6.65 -12.11
C GLY A 191 6.84 6.35 -13.12
N GLY A 192 6.38 7.39 -13.85
CA GLY A 192 5.40 7.29 -14.91
C GLY A 192 3.99 6.87 -14.50
N THR A 193 3.70 6.85 -13.21
CA THR A 193 2.36 6.53 -12.68
C THR A 193 2.01 7.40 -11.49
N GLY A 194 0.80 7.97 -11.53
CA GLY A 194 0.22 8.68 -10.39
C GLY A 194 -0.54 7.78 -9.42
N TYR A 195 -0.71 6.48 -9.73
CA TYR A 195 -1.40 5.55 -8.84
C TYR A 195 -0.66 5.43 -7.50
N THR A 196 -1.28 5.94 -6.43
CA THR A 196 -0.62 6.08 -5.13
C THR A 196 -0.32 4.73 -4.47
N GLY A 197 -1.10 3.70 -4.79
CA GLY A 197 -0.94 2.37 -4.23
C GLY A 197 0.45 1.75 -4.44
N GLU A 198 1.22 2.19 -5.46
CA GLU A 198 2.59 1.71 -5.66
C GLU A 198 3.53 2.14 -4.52
N ILE A 199 3.29 3.32 -3.89
CA ILE A 199 4.08 3.83 -2.76
C ILE A 199 4.03 2.85 -1.59
N LYS A 200 2.82 2.42 -1.18
CA LYS A 200 2.66 1.47 -0.08
C LYS A 200 3.09 0.05 -0.48
N LYS A 201 2.72 -0.40 -1.68
CA LYS A 201 2.99 -1.77 -2.14
C LYS A 201 4.46 -2.02 -2.44
N GLY A 202 5.26 -0.99 -2.75
CA GLY A 202 6.71 -1.08 -2.80
C GLY A 202 7.30 -1.49 -1.45
N ILE A 203 6.92 -0.81 -0.38
CA ILE A 203 7.37 -1.13 0.98
C ILE A 203 6.82 -2.48 1.44
N PHE A 204 5.55 -2.81 1.16
CA PHE A 204 5.00 -4.13 1.47
C PHE A 204 5.82 -5.25 0.79
N SER A 205 6.14 -5.11 -0.49
CA SER A 205 6.98 -6.09 -1.20
C SER A 205 8.39 -6.18 -0.61
N ALA A 206 8.96 -5.06 -0.17
CA ALA A 206 10.25 -5.08 0.53
C ALA A 206 10.16 -5.84 1.86
N LEU A 207 9.12 -5.62 2.66
CA LEU A 207 8.88 -6.33 3.92
C LEU A 207 8.61 -7.81 3.71
N ASN A 208 7.94 -8.20 2.61
CA ASN A 208 7.71 -9.60 2.23
C ASN A 208 9.01 -10.37 1.91
N PHE A 209 10.10 -9.67 1.66
CA PHE A 209 11.43 -10.26 1.55
C PHE A 209 12.22 -10.17 2.87
N ILE A 210 12.23 -9.00 3.49
CA ILE A 210 13.09 -8.70 4.66
C ILE A 210 12.65 -9.50 5.88
N LEU A 211 11.35 -9.54 6.16
CA LEU A 211 10.82 -10.15 7.37
C LEU A 211 11.06 -11.67 7.42
N PRO A 212 10.76 -12.46 6.36
CA PRO A 212 11.07 -13.89 6.37
C PRO A 212 12.56 -14.18 6.39
N VAL A 213 13.36 -13.44 5.61
CA VAL A 213 14.77 -13.73 5.41
C VAL A 213 15.63 -13.37 6.62
N PHE A 214 15.32 -12.24 7.30
CA PHE A 214 16.19 -11.68 8.33
C PHE A 214 15.57 -11.60 9.71
N LYS A 215 14.24 -11.77 9.84
CA LYS A 215 13.49 -11.55 11.08
C LYS A 215 12.62 -12.74 11.49
N ASN A 216 12.63 -13.84 10.73
CA ASN A 216 11.79 -15.02 10.97
C ASN A 216 10.32 -14.65 11.27
N THR A 217 9.75 -13.78 10.47
CA THR A 217 8.38 -13.25 10.62
C THR A 217 7.62 -13.46 9.32
N LEU A 218 6.41 -14.03 9.41
CA LEU A 218 5.53 -14.24 8.26
C LEU A 218 4.83 -12.94 7.89
N PRO A 219 5.12 -12.33 6.73
CA PRO A 219 4.33 -11.23 6.20
C PRO A 219 3.09 -11.78 5.50
N MET A 220 1.95 -11.12 5.68
CA MET A 220 0.66 -11.61 5.19
C MET A 220 -0.13 -10.51 4.52
N HIS A 221 -0.71 -10.83 3.36
CA HIS A 221 -1.73 -10.00 2.71
C HIS A 221 -3.10 -10.44 3.25
N CYS A 222 -3.46 -9.93 4.40
CA CYS A 222 -4.68 -10.26 5.13
C CYS A 222 -5.17 -9.06 5.94
N SER A 223 -6.45 -9.03 6.29
CA SER A 223 -6.94 -8.19 7.37
C SER A 223 -6.92 -8.93 8.71
N ALA A 224 -6.92 -8.18 9.81
CA ALA A 224 -6.89 -8.75 11.16
C ALA A 224 -7.72 -7.94 12.14
N ASN A 225 -8.37 -8.62 13.08
CA ASN A 225 -9.08 -8.01 14.19
C ASN A 225 -8.90 -8.83 15.48
N ILE A 226 -9.30 -8.25 16.61
CA ILE A 226 -9.23 -8.89 17.92
C ILE A 226 -10.56 -8.70 18.66
N GLY A 227 -11.10 -9.77 19.23
CA GLY A 227 -12.28 -9.73 20.07
C GLY A 227 -12.00 -9.26 21.49
N ASN A 228 -13.06 -9.00 22.25
CA ASN A 228 -12.97 -8.55 23.66
C ASN A 228 -12.25 -9.57 24.56
N ASP A 229 -12.31 -10.86 24.24
CA ASP A 229 -11.61 -11.92 24.96
C ASP A 229 -10.12 -12.06 24.55
N GLY A 230 -9.64 -11.17 23.69
CA GLY A 230 -8.26 -11.16 23.20
C GLY A 230 -7.99 -12.24 22.12
N ASP A 231 -9.03 -12.77 21.50
CA ASP A 231 -8.94 -13.71 20.38
C ASP A 231 -8.69 -12.97 19.07
N THR A 232 -7.51 -13.13 18.51
CA THR A 232 -7.15 -12.55 17.22
C THR A 232 -7.67 -13.44 16.09
N SER A 233 -8.24 -12.82 15.06
CA SER A 233 -8.66 -13.47 13.81
C SER A 233 -7.99 -12.79 12.62
N ILE A 234 -7.57 -13.58 11.64
CA ILE A 234 -6.98 -13.10 10.38
C ILE A 234 -7.80 -13.60 9.19
N PHE A 235 -7.91 -12.76 8.17
CA PHE A 235 -8.75 -12.99 7.00
C PHE A 235 -7.91 -12.85 5.73
N PHE A 236 -7.60 -13.96 5.08
CA PHE A 236 -6.99 -13.99 3.77
C PHE A 236 -8.05 -13.92 2.68
N GLY A 237 -7.72 -13.29 1.56
CA GLY A 237 -8.60 -13.22 0.40
C GLY A 237 -8.12 -12.15 -0.58
N LEU A 238 -8.58 -12.21 -1.81
CA LEU A 238 -8.32 -11.18 -2.82
C LEU A 238 -9.27 -9.98 -2.65
N SER A 239 -9.06 -8.94 -3.46
CA SER A 239 -9.94 -7.77 -3.48
C SER A 239 -11.38 -8.19 -3.79
N GLY A 240 -12.34 -7.68 -3.03
CA GLY A 240 -13.77 -7.96 -3.22
C GLY A 240 -14.29 -9.24 -2.57
N THR A 241 -13.45 -10.00 -1.84
CA THR A 241 -13.89 -11.20 -1.12
C THR A 241 -14.45 -10.92 0.28
N GLY A 242 -14.46 -9.66 0.73
CA GLY A 242 -15.04 -9.26 2.01
C GLY A 242 -14.06 -9.16 3.19
N LYS A 243 -12.72 -9.13 2.93
CA LYS A 243 -11.71 -8.96 4.00
C LYS A 243 -12.02 -7.79 4.93
N THR A 244 -12.13 -6.58 4.36
CA THR A 244 -12.37 -5.36 5.12
C THR A 244 -13.72 -5.43 5.85
N THR A 245 -14.78 -5.81 5.14
CA THR A 245 -16.14 -5.91 5.70
C THR A 245 -16.21 -6.82 6.92
N LEU A 246 -15.54 -8.00 6.86
CA LEU A 246 -15.54 -8.94 7.98
C LEU A 246 -14.61 -8.54 9.12
N SER A 247 -13.52 -7.84 8.81
CA SER A 247 -12.56 -7.41 9.84
C SER A 247 -12.99 -6.17 10.60
N THR A 248 -13.89 -5.34 10.03
CA THR A 248 -14.42 -4.11 10.66
C THR A 248 -15.72 -4.35 11.45
N ASP A 249 -16.03 -5.59 11.83
CA ASP A 249 -17.15 -5.90 12.72
C ASP A 249 -17.12 -5.02 13.98
N HIS A 250 -18.22 -4.33 14.28
CA HIS A 250 -18.33 -3.38 15.39
C HIS A 250 -18.21 -4.02 16.79
N HIS A 251 -18.29 -5.33 16.91
CA HIS A 251 -18.02 -6.07 18.15
C HIS A 251 -16.55 -6.46 18.33
N ARG A 252 -15.70 -6.17 17.36
CA ARG A 252 -14.28 -6.51 17.38
C ARG A 252 -13.43 -5.27 17.08
N HIS A 253 -12.19 -5.24 17.50
CA HIS A 253 -11.28 -4.12 17.27
C HIS A 253 -10.39 -4.40 16.07
N LEU A 254 -10.38 -3.52 15.07
CA LEU A 254 -9.56 -3.63 13.88
C LEU A 254 -8.07 -3.48 14.23
N ILE A 255 -7.25 -4.46 13.88
CA ILE A 255 -5.79 -4.36 13.94
C ILE A 255 -5.27 -3.69 12.67
N GLY A 256 -5.76 -4.11 11.52
CA GLY A 256 -5.50 -3.53 10.21
C GLY A 256 -6.32 -4.24 9.11
N ASP A 257 -6.42 -3.59 7.94
CA ASP A 257 -7.32 -4.04 6.88
C ASP A 257 -6.65 -4.80 5.73
N ASP A 258 -5.31 -4.74 5.57
CA ASP A 258 -4.67 -5.27 4.36
C ASP A 258 -3.32 -5.99 4.57
N GLU A 259 -2.43 -5.54 5.47
CA GLU A 259 -1.04 -6.02 5.53
C GLU A 259 -0.53 -6.20 6.95
N HIS A 260 -0.10 -7.42 7.30
CA HIS A 260 0.31 -7.78 8.66
C HIS A 260 1.57 -8.63 8.69
N GLY A 261 2.27 -8.61 9.83
CA GLY A 261 3.33 -9.53 10.18
C GLY A 261 2.90 -10.46 11.31
N TRP A 262 3.24 -11.75 11.21
CA TRP A 262 3.07 -12.74 12.26
C TRP A 262 4.44 -13.20 12.73
N THR A 263 4.76 -12.91 13.98
CA THR A 263 6.08 -13.16 14.55
C THR A 263 6.22 -14.59 15.09
N SER A 264 7.46 -15.06 15.20
CA SER A 264 7.78 -16.31 15.93
C SER A 264 7.42 -16.26 17.42
N GLU A 265 7.20 -15.07 17.99
CA GLU A 265 6.76 -14.84 19.37
C GLU A 265 5.24 -14.78 19.51
N ASN A 266 4.52 -15.20 18.46
CA ASN A 266 3.07 -15.29 18.42
C ASN A 266 2.34 -13.93 18.59
N THR A 267 2.87 -12.88 17.97
CA THR A 267 2.20 -11.59 17.85
C THR A 267 1.85 -11.28 16.40
N ILE A 268 0.71 -10.61 16.19
CA ILE A 268 0.32 -10.04 14.90
C ILE A 268 0.48 -8.53 15.00
N PHE A 269 1.06 -7.90 13.98
CA PHE A 269 1.17 -6.46 13.91
C PHE A 269 0.85 -5.93 12.50
N ASN A 270 0.22 -4.77 12.44
CA ASN A 270 -0.10 -4.09 11.19
C ASN A 270 1.16 -3.41 10.61
N PHE A 271 1.31 -3.43 9.29
CA PHE A 271 2.38 -2.69 8.61
C PHE A 271 2.06 -1.22 8.43
N GLU A 272 0.80 -0.86 8.42
CA GLU A 272 0.30 0.43 7.97
C GLU A 272 -0.30 1.27 9.10
N GLY A 273 -0.36 2.57 8.87
CA GLY A 273 -1.04 3.53 9.75
C GLY A 273 -2.36 4.04 9.19
N GLY A 274 -2.87 3.45 8.13
CA GLY A 274 -4.09 3.84 7.43
C GLY A 274 -4.74 2.72 6.67
N CYS A 275 -5.84 3.03 6.00
CA CYS A 275 -6.62 2.12 5.16
C CYS A 275 -6.68 2.65 3.72
N TYR A 276 -6.71 1.72 2.76
CA TYR A 276 -6.82 2.03 1.33
C TYR A 276 -7.87 1.15 0.67
N ALA A 277 -9.11 1.63 0.70
CA ALA A 277 -10.29 0.86 0.30
C ALA A 277 -10.77 1.20 -1.12
N LYS A 278 -11.49 0.27 -1.77
CA LYS A 278 -12.29 0.54 -2.96
C LYS A 278 -13.55 1.30 -2.55
N VAL A 279 -14.00 2.21 -3.42
CA VAL A 279 -15.23 2.97 -3.21
C VAL A 279 -16.24 2.83 -4.35
N ILE A 280 -15.99 1.93 -5.30
CA ILE A 280 -16.97 1.64 -6.33
C ILE A 280 -18.26 1.06 -5.72
N ASN A 281 -19.41 1.64 -6.06
CA ASN A 281 -20.73 1.30 -5.49
C ASN A 281 -20.80 1.38 -3.95
N LEU A 282 -19.94 2.20 -3.34
CA LEU A 282 -19.94 2.42 -1.90
C LEU A 282 -21.28 3.03 -1.46
N SER A 283 -21.86 2.47 -0.42
CA SER A 283 -23.03 3.03 0.23
C SER A 283 -22.91 2.92 1.75
N ARG A 284 -23.54 3.84 2.46
CA ARG A 284 -23.55 3.86 3.93
C ARG A 284 -24.15 2.59 4.54
N ASP A 285 -25.14 2.00 3.85
CA ASP A 285 -25.81 0.79 4.33
C ASP A 285 -24.96 -0.47 4.21
N LYS A 286 -24.03 -0.51 3.24
CA LYS A 286 -23.19 -1.69 2.98
C LYS A 286 -21.88 -1.64 3.72
N GLU A 287 -21.22 -0.47 3.74
CA GLU A 287 -19.86 -0.29 4.30
C GLU A 287 -19.83 1.05 5.07
N PRO A 288 -20.54 1.14 6.21
CA PRO A 288 -20.69 2.37 6.98
C PRO A 288 -19.35 2.93 7.46
N GLU A 289 -18.41 2.09 7.89
CA GLU A 289 -17.11 2.52 8.42
C GLU A 289 -16.28 3.22 7.34
N ILE A 290 -16.25 2.68 6.13
CA ILE A 290 -15.53 3.30 4.99
C ILE A 290 -16.23 4.60 4.60
N PHE A 291 -17.57 4.58 4.53
CA PHE A 291 -18.36 5.75 4.16
C PHE A 291 -18.14 6.93 5.13
N GLU A 292 -18.17 6.68 6.44
CA GLU A 292 -17.95 7.69 7.48
C GLU A 292 -16.49 8.16 7.57
N ALA A 293 -15.54 7.37 7.07
CA ALA A 293 -14.14 7.76 6.99
C ALA A 293 -13.86 8.75 5.84
N ILE A 294 -14.80 8.94 4.90
CA ILE A 294 -14.67 9.89 3.79
C ILE A 294 -15.04 11.30 4.25
N LYS A 295 -14.09 11.94 4.89
CA LYS A 295 -14.18 13.28 5.46
C LYS A 295 -12.89 14.04 5.25
N LYS A 296 -12.79 15.26 5.74
CA LYS A 296 -11.54 16.03 5.69
C LYS A 296 -10.39 15.23 6.30
N GLY A 297 -9.36 15.00 5.51
CA GLY A 297 -8.24 14.10 5.87
C GLY A 297 -8.15 12.87 4.98
N ALA A 298 -9.24 12.47 4.32
CA ALA A 298 -9.25 11.41 3.33
C ALA A 298 -8.87 11.92 1.94
N ILE A 299 -8.34 11.02 1.10
CA ILE A 299 -8.06 11.27 -0.33
C ILE A 299 -8.85 10.24 -1.15
N LEU A 300 -9.69 10.75 -2.04
CA LEU A 300 -10.43 9.99 -3.04
C LEU A 300 -9.66 9.99 -4.37
N GLU A 301 -9.54 8.85 -5.01
CA GLU A 301 -8.85 8.69 -6.30
C GLU A 301 -9.84 8.33 -7.40
N ASN A 302 -9.80 9.10 -8.49
CA ASN A 302 -10.48 8.82 -9.76
C ASN A 302 -12.02 8.72 -9.64
N VAL A 303 -12.61 9.36 -8.65
CA VAL A 303 -14.07 9.48 -8.54
C VAL A 303 -14.57 10.68 -9.35
N ILE A 304 -15.83 10.64 -9.75
CA ILE A 304 -16.55 11.75 -10.39
C ILE A 304 -17.40 12.47 -9.34
N MET A 305 -17.47 13.80 -9.45
CA MET A 305 -18.30 14.64 -8.61
C MET A 305 -19.23 15.52 -9.47
N ASP A 306 -20.38 15.83 -8.92
CA ASP A 306 -21.27 16.86 -9.49
C ASP A 306 -20.74 18.29 -9.21
N SER A 307 -21.47 19.29 -9.72
CA SER A 307 -21.13 20.72 -9.53
C SER A 307 -21.20 21.20 -8.08
N LYS A 308 -21.78 20.39 -7.17
CA LYS A 308 -21.86 20.68 -5.71
C LYS A 308 -20.79 19.92 -4.93
N GLY A 309 -19.91 19.18 -5.60
CA GLY A 309 -18.87 18.37 -4.97
C GLY A 309 -19.36 17.04 -4.39
N VAL A 310 -20.58 16.62 -4.74
CA VAL A 310 -21.11 15.31 -4.30
C VAL A 310 -20.54 14.22 -5.18
N VAL A 311 -19.94 13.19 -4.55
CA VAL A 311 -19.29 12.08 -5.25
C VAL A 311 -20.34 11.08 -5.73
N ASP A 312 -20.26 10.68 -7.00
CA ASP A 312 -20.99 9.54 -7.53
C ASP A 312 -20.10 8.28 -7.48
N TYR A 313 -20.35 7.44 -6.49
CA TYR A 313 -19.60 6.19 -6.32
C TYR A 313 -19.96 5.10 -7.34
N SER A 314 -21.03 5.28 -8.11
CA SER A 314 -21.42 4.34 -9.17
C SER A 314 -20.78 4.67 -10.52
N ASP A 315 -20.23 5.87 -10.68
CA ASP A 315 -19.60 6.30 -11.93
C ASP A 315 -18.28 5.54 -12.18
N THR A 316 -18.16 4.93 -13.34
CA THR A 316 -17.01 4.17 -13.80
C THR A 316 -16.33 4.78 -15.01
N THR A 317 -16.66 6.02 -15.35
CA THR A 317 -16.17 6.71 -16.57
C THR A 317 -14.65 6.76 -16.63
N ILE A 318 -13.99 7.03 -15.48
CA ILE A 318 -12.52 7.02 -15.39
C ILE A 318 -12.03 5.59 -15.18
N THR A 319 -12.58 4.87 -14.18
CA THR A 319 -12.15 3.53 -13.81
C THR A 319 -13.13 2.86 -12.86
N GLN A 320 -13.15 1.53 -12.85
CA GLN A 320 -13.80 0.74 -11.80
C GLN A 320 -12.94 0.60 -10.52
N ASN A 321 -11.69 1.10 -10.54
CA ASN A 321 -10.77 1.03 -9.41
C ASN A 321 -10.70 2.34 -8.63
N THR A 322 -11.85 2.96 -8.40
CA THR A 322 -11.94 4.13 -7.52
C THR A 322 -11.53 3.77 -6.09
N ARG A 323 -10.77 4.65 -5.43
CA ARG A 323 -10.18 4.37 -4.12
C ARG A 323 -10.35 5.52 -3.14
N VAL A 324 -10.24 5.19 -1.85
CA VAL A 324 -10.05 6.16 -0.78
C VAL A 324 -8.89 5.73 0.11
N SER A 325 -8.05 6.69 0.51
CA SER A 325 -7.07 6.51 1.58
C SER A 325 -7.40 7.41 2.77
N TYR A 326 -7.27 6.88 3.98
CA TYR A 326 -7.47 7.63 5.23
C TYR A 326 -6.64 7.02 6.37
N PRO A 327 -6.29 7.82 7.39
CA PRO A 327 -5.61 7.30 8.58
C PRO A 327 -6.48 6.30 9.33
N ILE A 328 -5.89 5.24 9.88
CA ILE A 328 -6.64 4.15 10.54
C ILE A 328 -7.53 4.64 11.70
N HIS A 329 -7.14 5.72 12.38
CA HIS A 329 -7.93 6.32 13.48
C HIS A 329 -9.22 7.01 13.01
N PHE A 330 -9.54 7.00 11.71
CA PHE A 330 -10.86 7.41 11.20
C PHE A 330 -11.91 6.32 11.41
N ILE A 331 -11.47 5.10 11.67
CA ILE A 331 -12.32 3.98 12.10
C ILE A 331 -12.42 4.02 13.63
N ASP A 332 -13.65 3.98 14.16
CA ASP A 332 -13.89 4.15 15.59
C ASP A 332 -13.37 2.97 16.41
N ASN A 333 -13.48 1.75 15.91
CA ASN A 333 -13.23 0.51 16.65
C ASN A 333 -11.86 -0.09 16.28
N ILE A 334 -10.77 0.67 16.52
CA ILE A 334 -9.40 0.20 16.26
C ILE A 334 -8.77 -0.40 17.52
N GLN A 335 -7.94 -1.44 17.31
CA GLN A 335 -7.06 -1.97 18.34
C GLN A 335 -5.94 -0.95 18.62
N PRO A 336 -5.75 -0.48 19.86
CA PRO A 336 -4.65 0.39 20.24
C PRO A 336 -3.31 -0.21 19.79
N ASN A 337 -2.44 0.61 19.21
CA ASN A 337 -1.13 0.22 18.67
C ASN A 337 -1.17 -0.77 17.48
N SER A 338 -2.34 -1.17 17.01
CA SER A 338 -2.48 -2.12 15.86
C SER A 338 -1.65 -3.41 16.04
N ILE A 339 -1.67 -3.98 17.24
CA ILE A 339 -0.99 -5.23 17.60
C ILE A 339 -2.01 -6.18 18.22
N GLY A 340 -1.97 -7.45 17.80
CA GLY A 340 -2.75 -8.56 18.32
C GLY A 340 -1.87 -9.68 18.86
N LYS A 341 -2.53 -10.67 19.46
CA LYS A 341 -1.90 -11.92 19.93
C LYS A 341 -1.89 -12.96 18.82
N ASN A 342 -1.38 -14.15 19.13
CA ASN A 342 -1.44 -15.29 18.23
C ASN A 342 -2.86 -15.52 17.68
N PRO A 343 -3.04 -15.65 16.35
CA PRO A 343 -4.36 -15.89 15.79
C PRO A 343 -4.97 -17.18 16.31
N LYS A 344 -6.20 -17.11 16.79
CA LYS A 344 -7.00 -18.29 17.12
C LYS A 344 -7.80 -18.77 15.93
N ASN A 345 -8.12 -17.89 15.00
CA ASN A 345 -8.90 -18.18 13.82
C ASN A 345 -8.22 -17.62 12.57
N ILE A 346 -8.14 -18.46 11.54
CA ILE A 346 -7.64 -18.11 10.22
C ILE A 346 -8.77 -18.38 9.22
N PHE A 347 -9.19 -17.35 8.50
CA PHE A 347 -10.22 -17.45 7.49
C PHE A 347 -9.62 -17.28 6.10
N PHE A 348 -9.92 -18.22 5.20
CA PHE A 348 -9.65 -18.08 3.78
C PHE A 348 -10.97 -17.74 3.08
N LEU A 349 -11.08 -16.49 2.63
CA LEU A 349 -12.28 -16.00 1.96
C LEU A 349 -12.17 -16.30 0.47
N THR A 350 -13.09 -17.10 -0.03
CA THR A 350 -13.07 -17.59 -1.41
C THR A 350 -14.43 -17.34 -2.07
N ALA A 351 -14.43 -16.60 -3.18
CA ALA A 351 -15.55 -16.65 -4.12
C ALA A 351 -15.33 -17.88 -5.01
N ASP A 352 -16.29 -18.79 -5.03
CA ASP A 352 -16.18 -20.05 -5.79
C ASP A 352 -16.83 -19.93 -7.17
N ALA A 353 -15.99 -19.91 -8.23
CA ALA A 353 -16.47 -19.81 -9.62
C ALA A 353 -17.18 -21.06 -10.11
N PHE A 354 -16.93 -22.22 -9.51
CA PHE A 354 -17.44 -23.50 -9.97
C PHE A 354 -18.62 -24.04 -9.14
N GLY A 355 -18.90 -23.44 -7.99
CA GLY A 355 -19.94 -23.88 -7.07
C GLY A 355 -19.67 -25.24 -6.43
N VAL A 356 -18.39 -25.59 -6.24
CA VAL A 356 -17.97 -26.91 -5.70
C VAL A 356 -17.55 -26.85 -4.23
N LEU A 357 -17.22 -25.67 -3.72
CA LEU A 357 -16.84 -25.50 -2.31
C LEU A 357 -18.08 -25.38 -1.42
N PRO A 358 -18.08 -25.98 -0.22
CA PRO A 358 -19.16 -25.75 0.74
C PRO A 358 -19.09 -24.30 1.24
N PRO A 359 -20.23 -23.71 1.69
CA PRO A 359 -20.27 -22.35 2.20
C PRO A 359 -19.28 -22.07 3.35
N ILE A 360 -19.07 -23.07 4.21
CA ILE A 360 -18.09 -23.05 5.31
C ILE A 360 -17.51 -24.44 5.46
N SER A 361 -16.19 -24.52 5.62
CA SER A 361 -15.51 -25.78 5.96
C SER A 361 -14.36 -25.54 6.94
N LYS A 362 -14.14 -26.47 7.85
CA LYS A 362 -12.97 -26.49 8.72
C LYS A 362 -11.85 -27.29 8.05
N LEU A 363 -10.71 -26.66 7.88
CA LEU A 363 -9.54 -27.25 7.22
C LEU A 363 -8.61 -27.91 8.26
N THR A 364 -7.97 -29.00 7.88
CA THR A 364 -6.79 -29.52 8.57
C THR A 364 -5.58 -28.64 8.27
N PRO A 365 -4.48 -28.69 9.05
CA PRO A 365 -3.27 -27.91 8.77
C PRO A 365 -2.73 -28.09 7.34
N GLY A 366 -2.71 -29.33 6.83
CA GLY A 366 -2.26 -29.61 5.47
C GLY A 366 -3.18 -29.01 4.39
N GLN A 367 -4.51 -29.05 4.60
CA GLN A 367 -5.47 -28.40 3.71
C GLN A 367 -5.34 -26.88 3.77
N ALA A 368 -5.13 -26.30 4.97
CA ALA A 368 -4.91 -24.87 5.13
C ALA A 368 -3.65 -24.41 4.39
N ALA A 369 -2.52 -25.11 4.53
CA ALA A 369 -1.28 -24.83 3.82
C ALA A 369 -1.47 -24.93 2.29
N TYR A 370 -2.17 -25.96 1.80
CA TYR A 370 -2.48 -26.12 0.38
C TYR A 370 -3.34 -24.94 -0.15
N HIS A 371 -4.38 -24.58 0.61
CA HIS A 371 -5.28 -23.48 0.23
C HIS A 371 -4.57 -22.13 0.24
N PHE A 372 -3.68 -21.91 1.21
CA PHE A 372 -2.84 -20.74 1.28
C PHE A 372 -1.87 -20.65 0.09
N ILE A 373 -1.16 -21.74 -0.23
CA ILE A 373 -0.23 -21.76 -1.38
C ILE A 373 -0.96 -21.54 -2.70
N SER A 374 -2.12 -22.16 -2.89
CA SER A 374 -2.90 -22.03 -4.12
C SER A 374 -3.53 -20.63 -4.25
N GLY A 375 -3.99 -20.06 -3.13
CA GLY A 375 -4.69 -18.79 -3.11
C GLY A 375 -5.88 -18.75 -4.06
N TYR A 376 -6.64 -19.87 -4.12
CA TYR A 376 -7.80 -19.98 -5.00
C TYR A 376 -8.93 -19.06 -4.57
N THR A 377 -9.46 -18.33 -5.54
CA THR A 377 -10.73 -17.61 -5.45
C THR A 377 -11.23 -17.32 -6.88
N ALA A 378 -12.44 -16.80 -7.02
CA ALA A 378 -12.87 -16.21 -8.27
C ALA A 378 -12.68 -14.70 -8.27
N LYS A 379 -12.29 -14.13 -9.39
CA LYS A 379 -12.50 -12.72 -9.69
C LYS A 379 -13.98 -12.56 -9.96
N VAL A 380 -14.64 -11.69 -9.21
CA VAL A 380 -16.07 -11.39 -9.41
C VAL A 380 -16.23 -10.13 -10.25
N ALA A 381 -17.40 -9.99 -10.88
CA ALA A 381 -17.71 -8.83 -11.72
C ALA A 381 -17.42 -7.50 -10.98
N GLY A 382 -16.85 -6.52 -11.69
CA GLY A 382 -16.50 -5.21 -11.14
C GLY A 382 -15.25 -5.16 -10.26
N THR A 383 -14.50 -6.28 -10.09
CA THR A 383 -13.23 -6.27 -9.33
C THR A 383 -12.02 -5.96 -10.21
N GLU A 384 -12.09 -6.25 -11.50
CA GLU A 384 -11.09 -5.91 -12.52
C GLU A 384 -11.79 -5.56 -13.84
N ALA A 385 -11.16 -4.72 -14.64
CA ALA A 385 -11.70 -4.34 -15.96
C ALA A 385 -11.90 -5.57 -16.86
N GLY A 386 -13.09 -5.68 -17.48
CA GLY A 386 -13.44 -6.75 -18.39
C GLY A 386 -13.93 -8.05 -17.73
N ILE A 387 -14.04 -8.11 -16.41
CA ILE A 387 -14.59 -9.25 -15.68
C ILE A 387 -16.09 -9.04 -15.50
N THR A 388 -16.90 -9.80 -16.25
CA THR A 388 -18.38 -9.77 -16.22
C THR A 388 -18.97 -11.00 -15.53
N GLU A 389 -18.24 -12.11 -15.50
CA GLU A 389 -18.62 -13.38 -14.89
C GLU A 389 -17.52 -13.85 -13.92
N PRO A 390 -17.83 -14.70 -12.93
CA PRO A 390 -16.82 -15.25 -12.05
C PRO A 390 -15.74 -16.03 -12.81
N VAL A 391 -14.50 -15.62 -12.70
CA VAL A 391 -13.35 -16.28 -13.33
C VAL A 391 -12.42 -16.84 -12.25
N PRO A 392 -12.11 -18.16 -12.30
CA PRO A 392 -11.18 -18.75 -11.33
C PRO A 392 -9.81 -18.05 -11.39
N SER A 393 -9.26 -17.77 -10.23
CA SER A 393 -7.99 -17.08 -10.09
C SER A 393 -7.17 -17.77 -9.00
N PHE A 394 -5.86 -17.86 -9.23
CA PHE A 394 -4.91 -18.38 -8.28
C PHE A 394 -3.88 -17.29 -7.99
N SER A 395 -3.76 -16.92 -6.73
CA SER A 395 -2.79 -15.93 -6.26
C SER A 395 -2.08 -16.50 -5.05
N ALA A 396 -0.90 -17.07 -5.25
CA ALA A 396 -0.14 -17.72 -4.19
C ALA A 396 -0.09 -16.86 -2.93
N CYS A 397 -0.38 -17.47 -1.79
CA CYS A 397 -0.47 -16.83 -0.47
C CYS A 397 -1.43 -15.62 -0.43
N PHE A 398 -2.41 -15.55 -1.34
CA PHE A 398 -3.33 -14.42 -1.56
C PHE A 398 -2.63 -13.07 -1.84
N GLY A 399 -1.33 -13.10 -2.14
CA GLY A 399 -0.49 -11.92 -2.32
C GLY A 399 0.58 -12.05 -3.41
N ALA A 400 0.44 -12.97 -4.37
CA ALA A 400 1.46 -13.31 -5.37
C ALA A 400 2.22 -12.11 -5.95
N PRO A 401 1.55 -11.00 -6.38
CA PRO A 401 2.26 -9.86 -6.96
C PRO A 401 3.25 -9.15 -6.01
N PHE A 402 3.23 -9.47 -4.73
CA PHE A 402 4.03 -8.83 -3.68
C PHE A 402 4.99 -9.77 -2.98
N MET A 403 5.03 -11.07 -3.38
CA MET A 403 5.75 -12.12 -2.68
C MET A 403 7.08 -12.43 -3.40
N PRO A 404 8.21 -11.85 -2.97
CA PRO A 404 9.50 -12.10 -3.65
C PRO A 404 10.04 -13.52 -3.49
N LEU A 405 9.71 -14.22 -2.40
CA LEU A 405 10.18 -15.59 -2.15
C LEU A 405 9.23 -16.62 -2.76
N HIS A 406 9.71 -17.86 -2.88
CA HIS A 406 8.87 -18.97 -3.30
C HIS A 406 7.71 -19.19 -2.30
N PRO A 407 6.47 -19.41 -2.75
CA PRO A 407 5.28 -19.52 -1.90
C PRO A 407 5.40 -20.52 -0.74
N THR A 408 6.15 -21.61 -0.95
CA THR A 408 6.39 -22.62 0.11
C THR A 408 7.10 -22.03 1.31
N LYS A 409 7.96 -21.00 1.13
CA LYS A 409 8.65 -20.35 2.25
C LYS A 409 7.70 -19.64 3.20
N TYR A 410 6.67 -19.04 2.67
CA TYR A 410 5.62 -18.41 3.48
C TYR A 410 4.70 -19.45 4.11
N ALA A 411 4.38 -20.52 3.37
CA ALA A 411 3.54 -21.60 3.89
C ALA A 411 4.20 -22.43 5.01
N GLU A 412 5.54 -22.56 4.98
CA GLU A 412 6.31 -23.19 6.07
C GLU A 412 6.24 -22.38 7.38
N MET A 413 5.94 -21.07 7.29
CA MET A 413 5.83 -20.18 8.45
C MET A 413 4.40 -20.05 8.97
N LEU A 414 3.38 -20.37 8.16
CA LEU A 414 1.97 -20.39 8.53
C LEU A 414 1.65 -21.62 9.36
#